data_5e8d9cb3471d7e56d5cf7f55961a49af
#
_entry.id   5e8d9cb3471d7e56d5cf7f55961a49af
#
_cell.length_a   1.000
_cell.length_b   1.000
_cell.length_c   1.000
_cell.angle_alpha   90.00
_cell.angle_beta   90.00
_cell.angle_gamma   90.00
#
_symmetry.space_group_name_H-M   'P 1'
#
loop_
_entity.id
_entity.type
_entity.pdbx_description
1 polymer ?
#
loop_
_entity_poly.entity_id
_entity_poly.type
_entity_poly.pdbx_seq_one_letter_code
_entity_poly.pdbx_strand_id
1 'polypeptide(L)'
;MEENLVLIERPAEGVARIVLNRPDKRNAQTKDMIYQLNDAFDVCAQDDAVKVIILAANGPHFSAGHDLSDYSVPMDAFTPVS
;
A
#
# COMPACT_ATOMS: atom_id res chain seq x y z
N MET A 1 14.27 11.35 -5.34
CA MET A 1 13.72 11.43 -3.99
C MET A 1 12.42 10.66 -3.90
N GLU A 2 12.37 9.77 -2.97
CA GLU A 2 11.20 8.93 -2.84
C GLU A 2 10.10 9.62 -2.07
N GLU A 3 8.89 9.44 -2.55
CA GLU A 3 7.71 9.87 -1.84
C GLU A 3 7.25 8.76 -0.91
N ASN A 4 6.59 9.16 0.17
CA ASN A 4 5.95 8.19 1.04
C ASN A 4 4.60 7.81 0.45
N LEU A 5 4.62 6.78 -0.41
CA LEU A 5 3.42 6.31 -1.08
C LEU A 5 2.60 5.38 -0.20
N VAL A 6 3.20 4.88 0.87
CA VAL A 6 2.53 4.01 1.83
C VAL A 6 2.94 4.46 3.22
N LEU A 7 1.94 4.65 4.08
CA LEU A 7 2.14 5.09 5.45
C LEU A 7 1.75 3.99 6.41
N ILE A 8 2.39 3.97 7.58
CA ILE A 8 2.00 3.07 8.67
C ILE A 8 1.54 3.94 9.84
N GLU A 9 0.33 3.70 10.30
CA GLU A 9 -0.25 4.39 11.44
C GLU A 9 -0.57 3.39 12.53
N ARG A 10 -0.60 3.88 13.76
CA ARG A 10 -0.91 3.04 14.91
C ARG A 10 -2.07 3.67 15.67
N PRO A 11 -3.31 3.45 15.20
CA PRO A 11 -4.47 4.14 15.78
C PRO A 11 -4.85 3.63 17.16
N ALA A 12 -4.45 2.42 17.51
CA ALA A 12 -4.78 1.84 18.81
C ALA A 12 -3.74 0.78 19.15
N GLU A 13 -3.72 0.36 20.41
CA GLU A 13 -2.83 -0.71 20.84
C GLU A 13 -3.16 -1.99 20.09
N GLY A 14 -2.14 -2.64 19.54
CA GLY A 14 -2.31 -3.87 18.79
C GLY A 14 -2.83 -3.70 17.38
N VAL A 15 -3.06 -2.47 16.92
CA VAL A 15 -3.61 -2.19 15.60
C VAL A 15 -2.60 -1.40 14.78
N ALA A 16 -2.30 -1.87 13.59
CA ALA A 16 -1.53 -1.13 12.61
C ALA A 16 -2.43 -0.81 11.42
N ARG A 17 -2.34 0.41 10.91
CA ARG A 17 -3.06 0.82 9.72
C ARG A 17 -2.05 1.12 8.63
N ILE A 18 -2.16 0.42 7.52
CA ILE A 18 -1.33 0.67 6.34
C ILE A 18 -2.17 1.50 5.38
N VAL A 19 -1.65 2.68 5.02
CA VAL A 19 -2.43 3.68 4.28
C VAL A 19 -1.78 3.90 2.93
N LEU A 20 -2.55 3.69 1.86
CA LEU A 20 -2.14 4.06 0.52
C LEU A 20 -2.21 5.57 0.40
N ASN A 21 -1.12 6.19 -0.02
CA ASN A 21 -0.97 7.65 0.03
C ASN A 21 -0.60 8.22 -1.33
N ARG A 22 -1.46 7.99 -2.31
CA ARG A 22 -1.31 8.56 -3.65
C ARG A 22 -2.67 9.07 -4.12
N PRO A 23 -3.29 9.98 -3.34
CA PRO A 23 -4.69 10.38 -3.61
C PRO A 23 -4.86 11.15 -4.91
N ASP A 24 -3.84 11.88 -5.37
CA ASP A 24 -3.89 12.62 -6.63
C ASP A 24 -3.95 11.70 -7.85
N LYS A 25 -3.64 10.43 -7.69
CA LYS A 25 -3.74 9.42 -8.74
C LYS A 25 -4.68 8.30 -8.33
N ARG A 26 -5.64 8.59 -7.44
CA ARG A 26 -6.64 7.62 -6.94
C ARG A 26 -5.98 6.38 -6.38
N ASN A 27 -4.81 6.54 -5.78
CA ASN A 27 -4.02 5.45 -5.21
C ASN A 27 -3.71 4.34 -6.21
N ALA A 28 -3.57 4.72 -7.49
CA ALA A 28 -3.11 3.78 -8.51
C ALA A 28 -1.72 3.28 -8.15
N GLN A 29 -1.50 1.98 -8.33
CA GLN A 29 -0.31 1.33 -7.83
C GLN A 29 0.82 1.37 -8.85
N THR A 30 1.93 1.96 -8.44
CA THR A 30 3.18 1.89 -9.18
C THR A 30 4.07 0.83 -8.57
N LYS A 31 5.18 0.53 -9.24
CA LYS A 31 6.19 -0.38 -8.73
C LYS A 31 6.70 0.06 -7.35
N ASP A 32 7.00 1.35 -7.21
CA ASP A 32 7.50 1.88 -5.93
C ASP A 32 6.47 1.71 -4.82
N MET A 33 5.21 1.96 -5.12
CA MET A 33 4.15 1.80 -4.13
C MET A 33 4.02 0.34 -3.70
N ILE A 34 4.14 -0.59 -4.64
CA ILE A 34 4.05 -2.00 -4.33
C ILE A 34 5.19 -2.43 -3.42
N TYR A 35 6.41 -1.96 -3.69
CA TYR A 35 7.54 -2.27 -2.83
C TYR A 35 7.34 -1.70 -1.43
N GLN A 36 6.87 -0.45 -1.33
CA GLN A 36 6.60 0.15 -0.03
C GLN A 36 5.48 -0.58 0.71
N LEU A 37 4.48 -1.05 -0.03
CA LEU A 37 3.37 -1.79 0.58
C LEU A 37 3.87 -3.13 1.14
N ASN A 38 4.69 -3.85 0.39
CA ASN A 38 5.27 -5.09 0.87
C ASN A 38 6.12 -4.88 2.11
N ASP A 39 6.94 -3.82 2.11
CA ASP A 39 7.76 -3.50 3.28
C ASP A 39 6.88 -3.19 4.49
N ALA A 40 5.79 -2.45 4.28
CA ALA A 40 4.88 -2.09 5.37
C ALA A 40 4.24 -3.34 5.98
N PHE A 41 3.79 -4.28 5.13
CA PHE A 41 3.23 -5.53 5.63
C PHE A 41 4.27 -6.34 6.40
N ASP A 42 5.51 -6.39 5.90
CA ASP A 42 6.57 -7.12 6.60
C ASP A 42 6.85 -6.52 7.96
N VAL A 43 6.94 -5.20 8.05
CA VAL A 43 7.18 -4.53 9.33
C VAL A 43 6.06 -4.85 10.32
N CYS A 44 4.81 -4.78 9.88
CA CYS A 44 3.68 -5.05 10.75
C CYS A 44 3.60 -6.53 11.13
N ALA A 45 3.89 -7.42 10.18
CA ALA A 45 3.80 -8.86 10.44
C ALA A 45 4.86 -9.33 11.43
N GLN A 46 6.01 -8.67 11.45
CA GLN A 46 7.10 -9.04 12.37
C GLN A 46 6.99 -8.40 13.74
N ASP A 47 6.03 -7.50 13.91
CA ASP A 47 5.82 -6.81 15.18
C ASP A 47 4.85 -7.62 16.03
N ASP A 48 5.37 -8.22 17.08
CA ASP A 48 4.56 -9.08 17.96
C ASP A 48 3.41 -8.32 18.63
N ALA A 49 3.53 -7.00 18.74
CA ALA A 49 2.47 -6.19 19.34
C ALA A 49 1.28 -5.99 18.41
N VAL A 50 1.47 -6.21 17.10
CA VAL A 50 0.39 -6.01 16.13
C VAL A 50 -0.48 -7.25 16.05
N LYS A 51 -1.77 -7.07 16.31
CA LYS A 51 -2.77 -8.14 16.26
C LYS A 51 -3.68 -8.01 15.05
N VAL A 52 -3.86 -6.79 14.55
CA VAL A 52 -4.75 -6.49 13.43
C VAL A 52 -4.05 -5.51 12.49
N ILE A 53 -4.15 -5.76 11.19
CA ILE A 53 -3.66 -4.82 10.17
C ILE A 53 -4.87 -4.34 9.38
N ILE A 54 -5.03 -3.00 9.32
CA ILE A 54 -6.08 -2.37 8.55
C ILE A 54 -5.45 -1.77 7.30
N LEU A 55 -6.01 -2.08 6.14
CA LEU A 55 -5.57 -1.45 4.89
C LEU A 55 -6.54 -0.32 4.56
N ALA A 56 -5.99 0.88 4.42
CA ALA A 56 -6.78 2.08 4.17
C ALA A 56 -6.14 2.89 3.06
N ALA A 57 -6.80 3.98 2.67
CA ALA A 57 -6.29 4.84 1.61
C ALA A 57 -6.70 6.28 1.86
N ASN A 58 -5.79 7.20 1.54
CA ASN A 58 -6.09 8.61 1.58
C ASN A 58 -6.84 9.03 0.32
N GLY A 59 -7.69 10.04 0.44
CA GLY A 59 -8.48 10.57 -0.66
C GLY A 59 -9.79 9.84 -0.84
N PRO A 60 -10.57 10.21 -1.88
CA PRO A 60 -11.93 9.69 -2.07
C PRO A 60 -11.99 8.29 -2.67
N HIS A 61 -10.86 7.75 -3.15
CA HIS A 61 -10.81 6.44 -3.79
C HIS A 61 -9.84 5.54 -3.07
N PHE A 62 -10.21 4.28 -2.88
CA PHE A 62 -9.30 3.34 -2.24
C PHE A 62 -8.11 3.06 -3.15
N SER A 63 -8.35 2.54 -4.33
CA SER A 63 -7.29 2.30 -5.32
C SER A 63 -7.92 2.13 -6.69
N ALA A 64 -7.27 2.73 -7.70
CA ALA A 64 -7.67 2.54 -9.10
C ALA A 64 -7.01 1.32 -9.73
N GLY A 65 -6.19 0.60 -8.97
CA GLY A 65 -5.45 -0.54 -9.47
C GLY A 65 -4.07 -0.13 -9.98
N HIS A 66 -3.49 -0.97 -10.83
CA HIS A 66 -2.16 -0.71 -11.35
C HIS A 66 -2.13 0.54 -12.24
N ASP A 67 -1.08 1.33 -12.07
CA ASP A 67 -0.87 2.52 -12.89
C ASP A 67 -0.29 2.08 -14.23
N LEU A 68 -1.10 2.22 -15.28
CA LEU A 68 -0.73 1.77 -16.62
C LEU A 68 0.42 2.58 -17.23
N SER A 69 0.76 3.70 -16.64
CA SER A 69 1.92 4.49 -17.08
C SER A 69 3.23 3.94 -16.57
N ASP A 70 3.20 2.97 -15.67
CA ASP A 70 4.41 2.38 -15.10
C ASP A 70 4.78 1.11 -15.87
N TYR A 71 5.60 1.28 -16.88
CA TYR A 71 5.98 0.18 -17.76
C TYR A 71 7.11 -0.66 -17.20
N SER A 72 7.63 -0.32 -16.04
CA SER A 72 8.71 -1.09 -15.42
C SER A 72 8.20 -2.36 -14.74
N VAL A 73 6.89 -2.52 -14.63
CA VAL A 73 6.28 -3.64 -13.93
C VAL A 73 5.60 -4.55 -14.95
N PRO A 74 5.94 -5.85 -15.01
CA PRO A 74 5.29 -6.77 -15.92
C PRO A 74 3.79 -6.87 -15.64
N MET A 75 3.00 -6.92 -16.71
CA MET A 75 1.54 -6.95 -16.57
C MET A 75 1.06 -8.19 -15.83
N ASP A 76 1.70 -9.33 -16.03
CA ASP A 76 1.27 -10.56 -15.37
C ASP A 76 1.53 -10.55 -13.88
N ALA A 77 2.36 -9.63 -13.37
CA ALA A 77 2.56 -9.48 -11.94
C ALA A 77 1.29 -8.96 -11.24
N PHE A 78 0.35 -8.43 -12.00
CA PHE A 78 -0.86 -7.81 -11.47
C PHE A 78 -2.11 -8.56 -11.91
N THR A 79 -1.97 -9.77 -12.39
CA THR A 79 -3.12 -10.57 -12.77
C THR A 79 -3.99 -10.81 -11.54
N PRO A 80 -5.26 -10.44 -11.58
CA PRO A 80 -6.13 -10.66 -10.42
C PRO A 80 -6.27 -12.14 -10.14
N VAL A 81 -6.29 -12.46 -8.87
CA VAL A 81 -6.63 -13.81 -8.44
C VAL A 81 -8.15 -13.86 -8.42
N SER A 82 -8.71 -14.61 -9.31
CA SER A 82 -10.17 -14.73 -9.41
C SER A 82 -10.68 -15.91 -8.58
#